data_9f336c625eae58f65a75cc71181f345b
#
_entry.id   9f336c625eae58f65a75cc71181f345b
#
_cell.length_a   1.000
_cell.length_b   1.000
_cell.length_c   1.000
_cell.angle_alpha   90.00
_cell.angle_beta   90.00
_cell.angle_gamma   90.00
#
_symmetry.space_group_name_H-M   'P 1'
#
loop_
_entity.id
_entity.type
_entity.pdbx_description
1 polymer ?
#
loop_
_entity_poly.entity_id
_entity_poly.type
_entity_poly.pdbx_seq_one_letter_code
_entity_poly.pdbx_strand_id
1 'polypeptide(L)'
;MNIIKYGGSKVRPNEDTYDDDFIQGLIGLVKKHSDQEFMIIVGGGALARKKQNDNPNVDQEKKDWLGIEATWENAEYVVKKFKEANLNVCPDVIKDPTKNISGFRIYIAGGWKPGNSTDYVTMMLAKTFAAERVIKISDF
;
A
#
# COMPACT_ATOMS: atom_id res chain seq x y z
N MET A 1 5.24 -4.15 -15.48
CA MET A 1 4.75 -3.73 -14.14
C MET A 1 4.22 -4.92 -13.38
N ASN A 2 4.76 -5.18 -12.23
CA ASN A 2 4.27 -6.22 -11.31
C ASN A 2 3.55 -5.53 -10.16
N ILE A 3 2.34 -5.98 -9.85
CA ILE A 3 1.58 -5.44 -8.73
C ILE A 3 1.59 -6.44 -7.59
N ILE A 4 1.96 -5.97 -6.39
CA ILE A 4 1.94 -6.76 -5.17
C ILE A 4 1.01 -6.05 -4.19
N LYS A 5 -0.03 -6.76 -3.73
CA LYS A 5 -0.95 -6.27 -2.71
C LYS A 5 -0.80 -7.11 -1.47
N TYR A 6 -0.61 -6.48 -0.32
CA TYR A 6 -0.61 -7.19 0.96
C TYR A 6 -1.40 -6.42 2.02
N GLY A 7 -1.97 -7.17 2.96
CA GLY A 7 -2.74 -6.60 4.04
C GLY A 7 -1.89 -5.73 4.96
N GLY A 8 -2.51 -4.72 5.58
CA GLY A 8 -1.82 -3.82 6.50
C GLY A 8 -1.17 -4.54 7.68
N SER A 9 -1.72 -5.68 8.10
CA SER A 9 -1.17 -6.49 9.19
C SER A 9 0.20 -7.10 8.86
N LYS A 10 0.55 -7.23 7.60
CA LYS A 10 1.89 -7.71 7.19
C LYS A 10 2.95 -6.66 7.42
N VAL A 11 2.62 -5.39 7.21
CA VAL A 11 3.53 -4.25 7.38
C VAL A 11 3.50 -3.74 8.81
N ARG A 12 2.32 -3.69 9.41
CA ARG A 12 2.08 -3.17 10.75
C ARG A 12 1.18 -4.14 11.50
N PRO A 13 1.76 -5.19 12.12
CA PRO A 13 0.99 -6.25 12.78
C PRO A 13 0.15 -5.75 13.97
N ASN A 14 0.57 -4.66 14.58
CA ASN A 14 -0.22 -3.96 15.60
C ASN A 14 -0.06 -2.44 15.42
N GLU A 15 -0.82 -1.65 16.17
CA GLU A 15 -0.85 -0.19 16.01
C GLU A 15 0.46 0.52 16.36
N ASP A 16 1.32 -0.13 17.16
CA ASP A 16 2.54 0.47 17.69
C ASP A 16 3.80 0.06 16.95
N THR A 17 3.77 -1.01 16.16
CA THR A 17 4.98 -1.63 15.62
C THR A 17 4.83 -2.00 14.15
N TYR A 18 5.79 -1.56 13.34
CA TYR A 18 5.97 -2.03 11.95
C TYR A 18 6.81 -3.29 11.92
N ASP A 19 6.53 -4.17 10.98
CA ASP A 19 7.34 -5.36 10.73
C ASP A 19 8.46 -5.01 9.74
N ASP A 20 9.56 -4.51 10.28
CA ASP A 20 10.70 -4.10 9.45
C ASP A 20 11.34 -5.27 8.72
N ASP A 21 11.31 -6.47 9.29
CA ASP A 21 11.84 -7.67 8.63
C ASP A 21 11.04 -8.00 7.38
N PHE A 22 9.71 -7.90 7.45
CA PHE A 22 8.85 -8.10 6.29
C PHE A 22 9.14 -7.06 5.21
N ILE A 23 9.26 -5.78 5.60
CA ILE A 23 9.57 -4.69 4.67
C ILE A 23 10.94 -4.90 4.03
N GLN A 24 11.95 -5.32 4.79
CA GLN A 24 13.27 -5.62 4.25
C GLN A 24 13.24 -6.80 3.28
N GLY A 25 12.36 -7.78 3.52
CA GLY A 25 12.13 -8.87 2.57
C GLY A 25 11.60 -8.38 1.22
N LEU A 26 10.66 -7.42 1.25
CA LEU A 26 10.15 -6.79 0.02
C LEU A 26 11.23 -6.00 -0.70
N ILE A 27 12.06 -5.26 0.04
CA ILE A 27 13.19 -4.52 -0.51
C ILE A 27 14.16 -5.48 -1.20
N GLY A 28 14.48 -6.60 -0.57
CA GLY A 28 15.34 -7.62 -1.14
C GLY A 28 14.78 -8.22 -2.44
N LEU A 29 13.48 -8.50 -2.46
CA LEU A 29 12.79 -8.99 -3.64
C LEU A 29 12.90 -8.01 -4.82
N VAL A 30 12.62 -6.74 -4.55
CA VAL A 30 12.66 -5.68 -5.56
C VAL A 30 14.08 -5.46 -6.07
N LYS A 31 15.10 -5.53 -5.19
CA LYS A 31 16.49 -5.42 -5.58
C LYS A 31 16.93 -6.59 -6.45
N LYS A 32 16.47 -7.79 -6.14
CA LYS A 32 16.78 -9.00 -6.91
C LYS A 32 16.25 -8.94 -8.34
N HIS A 33 15.12 -8.24 -8.55
CA HIS A 33 14.49 -8.10 -9.85
C HIS A 33 14.63 -6.65 -10.36
N SER A 34 15.88 -6.21 -10.47
CA SER A 34 16.23 -4.81 -10.76
C SER A 34 15.80 -4.32 -12.15
N ASP A 35 15.48 -5.22 -13.07
CA ASP A 35 15.00 -4.95 -14.42
C ASP A 35 13.47 -4.79 -14.50
N GLN A 36 12.76 -4.95 -13.39
CA GLN A 36 11.29 -4.93 -13.34
C GLN A 36 10.78 -3.73 -12.56
N GLU A 37 9.56 -3.31 -12.91
CA GLU A 37 8.83 -2.26 -12.22
C GLU A 37 7.80 -2.87 -11.26
N PHE A 38 7.56 -2.19 -10.15
CA PHE A 38 6.67 -2.66 -9.09
C PHE A 38 5.70 -1.58 -8.63
N MET A 39 4.46 -1.98 -8.43
CA MET A 39 3.45 -1.22 -7.69
C MET A 39 3.07 -2.04 -6.46
N ILE A 40 3.26 -1.48 -5.27
CA ILE A 40 2.99 -2.18 -4.01
C ILE A 40 1.83 -1.49 -3.30
N ILE A 41 0.74 -2.22 -3.06
CA ILE A 41 -0.45 -1.68 -2.41
C ILE A 41 -0.51 -2.17 -0.97
N VAL A 42 -0.64 -1.23 -0.04
CA VAL A 42 -0.63 -1.46 1.41
C VAL A 42 -2.01 -1.25 1.98
N GLY A 43 -2.49 -2.20 2.80
CA GLY A 43 -3.75 -2.09 3.51
C GLY A 43 -3.64 -1.34 4.83
N GLY A 44 -4.78 -1.14 5.50
CA GLY A 44 -4.89 -0.41 6.76
C GLY A 44 -4.62 -1.24 8.01
N GLY A 45 -5.02 -2.51 8.01
CA GLY A 45 -4.76 -3.45 9.11
C GLY A 45 -5.24 -2.97 10.48
N ALA A 46 -4.43 -3.21 11.51
CA ALA A 46 -4.74 -2.85 12.89
C ALA A 46 -4.94 -1.34 13.09
N LEU A 47 -4.18 -0.51 12.37
CA LEU A 47 -4.32 0.94 12.47
C LEU A 47 -5.69 1.41 11.97
N ALA A 48 -6.18 0.85 10.86
CA ALA A 48 -7.51 1.19 10.36
C ALA A 48 -8.59 0.84 11.39
N ARG A 49 -8.51 -0.35 11.96
CA ARG A 49 -9.45 -0.79 13.00
C ARG A 49 -9.41 0.10 14.23
N LYS A 50 -8.20 0.49 14.68
CA LYS A 50 -8.04 1.40 15.82
C LYS A 50 -8.68 2.76 15.54
N LYS A 51 -8.38 3.37 14.41
CA LYS A 51 -8.94 4.69 14.05
C LYS A 51 -10.47 4.65 14.01
N GLN A 52 -11.04 3.59 13.47
CA GLN A 52 -12.49 3.41 13.39
C GLN A 52 -13.11 3.18 14.77
N ASN A 53 -12.47 2.37 15.62
CA ASN A 53 -12.94 2.07 16.97
C ASN A 53 -12.83 3.29 17.90
N ASP A 54 -11.83 4.15 17.71
CA ASP A 54 -11.67 5.39 18.48
C ASP A 54 -12.72 6.45 18.11
N ASN A 55 -13.44 6.25 17.00
CA ASN A 55 -14.46 7.18 16.49
C ASN A 55 -15.79 6.44 16.22
N PRO A 56 -16.41 5.85 17.26
CA PRO A 56 -17.59 4.98 17.05
C PRO A 56 -18.86 5.73 16.61
N ASN A 57 -18.92 7.04 16.85
CA ASN A 57 -20.12 7.84 16.61
C ASN A 57 -20.12 8.61 15.29
N VAL A 58 -19.10 8.43 14.46
CA VAL A 58 -19.05 9.03 13.12
C VAL A 58 -19.82 8.15 12.12
N ASP A 59 -20.26 8.76 11.01
CA ASP A 59 -20.97 8.04 9.97
C ASP A 59 -20.05 7.06 9.21
N GLN A 60 -20.65 6.23 8.36
CA GLN A 60 -19.91 5.18 7.63
C GLN A 60 -18.88 5.79 6.67
N GLU A 61 -19.22 6.88 6.00
CA GLU A 61 -18.28 7.55 5.09
C GLU A 61 -17.04 8.04 5.85
N LYS A 62 -17.23 8.63 7.02
CA LYS A 62 -16.12 9.07 7.86
C LYS A 62 -15.27 7.89 8.32
N LYS A 63 -15.90 6.76 8.70
CA LYS A 63 -15.16 5.53 9.06
C LYS A 63 -14.34 5.02 7.89
N ASP A 64 -14.89 5.06 6.68
CA ASP A 64 -14.18 4.64 5.48
C ASP A 64 -12.95 5.53 5.23
N TRP A 65 -13.09 6.84 5.39
CA TRP A 65 -11.94 7.76 5.29
C TRP A 65 -10.87 7.48 6.34
N LEU A 66 -11.26 7.17 7.58
CA LEU A 66 -10.30 6.80 8.62
C LEU A 66 -9.51 5.55 8.24
N GLY A 67 -10.17 4.57 7.66
CA GLY A 67 -9.51 3.36 7.17
C GLY A 67 -8.57 3.65 6.00
N ILE A 68 -8.98 4.50 5.08
CA ILE A 68 -8.16 4.92 3.93
C ILE A 68 -6.93 5.69 4.40
N GLU A 69 -7.09 6.63 5.33
CA GLU A 69 -5.96 7.37 5.91
C GLU A 69 -4.95 6.45 6.56
N ALA A 70 -5.41 5.37 7.21
CA ALA A 70 -4.53 4.36 7.78
C ALA A 70 -3.68 3.67 6.70
N THR A 71 -4.26 3.38 5.53
CA THR A 71 -3.50 2.79 4.42
C THR A 71 -2.40 3.74 3.96
N TRP A 72 -2.70 5.02 3.87
CA TRP A 72 -1.72 6.03 3.44
C TRP A 72 -0.58 6.18 4.45
N GLU A 73 -0.88 6.16 5.74
CA GLU A 73 0.14 6.22 6.80
C GLU A 73 1.08 5.02 6.71
N ASN A 74 0.54 3.82 6.55
CA ASN A 74 1.34 2.61 6.38
C ASN A 74 2.18 2.68 5.09
N ALA A 75 1.59 3.17 4.00
CA ALA A 75 2.29 3.31 2.72
C ALA A 75 3.43 4.32 2.80
N GLU A 76 3.24 5.44 3.49
CA GLU A 76 4.30 6.45 3.69
C GLU A 76 5.51 5.88 4.42
N TYR A 77 5.27 5.01 5.40
CA TYR A 77 6.36 4.33 6.11
C TYR A 77 7.15 3.43 5.15
N VAL A 78 6.45 2.69 4.28
CA VAL A 78 7.10 1.83 3.28
C VAL A 78 7.92 2.65 2.30
N VAL A 79 7.39 3.79 1.82
CA VAL A 79 8.13 4.71 0.95
C VAL A 79 9.43 5.14 1.63
N LYS A 80 9.35 5.54 2.88
CA LYS A 80 10.53 5.96 3.67
C LYS A 80 11.59 4.86 3.70
N LYS A 81 11.18 3.62 3.99
CA LYS A 81 12.11 2.48 4.06
C LYS A 81 12.75 2.16 2.70
N PHE A 82 11.98 2.27 1.64
CA PHE A 82 12.49 2.06 0.28
C PHE A 82 13.49 3.14 -0.13
N LYS A 83 13.24 4.39 0.25
CA LYS A 83 14.20 5.50 0.05
C LYS A 83 15.50 5.27 0.80
N GLU A 84 15.40 4.85 2.06
CA GLU A 84 16.59 4.55 2.89
C GLU A 84 17.43 3.41 2.27
N ALA A 85 16.81 2.53 1.51
CA ALA A 85 17.48 1.45 0.79
C ALA A 85 18.04 1.89 -0.58
N ASN A 86 18.00 3.18 -0.90
CA ASN A 86 18.48 3.77 -2.17
C ASN A 86 17.76 3.22 -3.41
N LEU A 87 16.49 2.88 -3.28
CA LEU A 87 15.67 2.43 -4.41
C LEU A 87 15.03 3.61 -5.13
N ASN A 88 14.81 3.46 -6.43
CA ASN A 88 14.12 4.45 -7.25
C ASN A 88 12.61 4.34 -7.02
N VAL A 89 12.15 4.86 -5.89
CA VAL A 89 10.75 4.83 -5.46
C VAL A 89 10.12 6.22 -5.62
N CYS A 90 8.88 6.24 -6.11
CA CYS A 90 8.10 7.47 -6.15
C CYS A 90 7.93 8.02 -4.72
N PRO A 91 8.29 9.30 -4.47
CA PRO A 91 8.24 9.87 -3.11
C PRO A 91 6.81 10.06 -2.58
N ASP A 92 5.83 10.10 -3.47
CA ASP A 92 4.44 10.29 -3.09
C ASP A 92 3.67 8.97 -3.11
N VAL A 93 2.87 8.73 -2.09
CA VAL A 93 1.95 7.59 -2.06
C VAL A 93 0.92 7.77 -3.17
N ILE A 94 0.66 6.72 -3.94
CA ILE A 94 -0.36 6.72 -4.98
C ILE A 94 -1.74 6.64 -4.30
N LYS A 95 -2.54 7.67 -4.44
CA LYS A 95 -3.86 7.80 -3.83
C LYS A 95 -5.00 7.76 -4.84
N ASP A 96 -4.70 7.93 -6.12
CA ASP A 96 -5.68 7.89 -7.20
C ASP A 96 -5.26 6.83 -8.23
N PRO A 97 -5.96 5.67 -8.27
CA PRO A 97 -5.57 4.58 -9.16
C PRO A 97 -5.92 4.82 -10.62
N THR A 98 -6.59 5.93 -10.94
CA THR A 98 -6.97 6.24 -12.33
C THR A 98 -5.90 7.02 -13.07
N LYS A 99 -4.93 7.59 -12.35
CA LYS A 99 -3.87 8.42 -12.93
C LYS A 99 -2.65 7.58 -13.27
N ASN A 100 -2.28 7.58 -14.55
CA ASN A 100 -1.05 6.94 -14.98
C ASN A 100 0.11 7.94 -14.82
N ILE A 101 1.06 7.61 -13.95
CA ILE A 101 2.27 8.38 -13.73
C ILE A 101 3.48 7.51 -14.08
N SER A 102 4.60 8.16 -14.39
CA SER A 102 5.83 7.47 -14.78
C SER A 102 7.05 8.16 -14.20
N GLY A 103 8.22 7.59 -14.42
CA GLY A 103 9.48 8.18 -13.97
C GLY A 103 10.14 7.47 -12.81
N PHE A 104 9.47 6.47 -12.23
CA PHE A 104 10.02 5.68 -11.13
C PHE A 104 9.93 4.19 -11.43
N ARG A 105 10.78 3.42 -10.80
CA ARG A 105 10.75 1.96 -10.92
C ARG A 105 9.74 1.35 -9.95
N ILE A 106 9.53 2.00 -8.80
CA ILE A 106 8.71 1.48 -7.72
C ILE A 106 7.70 2.56 -7.30
N TYR A 107 6.45 2.12 -7.12
CA TYR A 107 5.36 2.94 -6.60
C TYR A 107 4.73 2.25 -5.41
N ILE A 108 4.38 3.04 -4.38
CA ILE A 108 3.67 2.53 -3.20
C ILE A 108 2.30 3.20 -3.18
N ALA A 109 1.25 2.40 -3.04
CA ALA A 109 -0.13 2.87 -3.09
C ALA A 109 -0.90 2.48 -1.83
N GLY A 110 -1.94 3.22 -1.52
CA GLY A 110 -2.90 2.93 -0.48
C GLY A 110 -4.32 2.91 -1.04
N GLY A 111 -5.30 3.12 -0.17
CA GLY A 111 -6.71 3.21 -0.56
C GLY A 111 -7.02 4.48 -1.35
N TRP A 112 -8.18 4.53 -1.96
CA TRP A 112 -8.61 5.62 -2.82
C TRP A 112 -9.65 6.52 -2.14
N LYS A 113 -10.90 6.10 -2.13
CA LYS A 113 -12.02 6.87 -1.59
C LYS A 113 -13.09 5.90 -1.05
N PRO A 114 -14.03 6.38 -0.21
CA PRO A 114 -15.09 5.53 0.32
C PRO A 114 -15.86 4.79 -0.77
N GLY A 115 -16.23 3.54 -0.47
CA GLY A 115 -16.92 2.67 -1.42
C GLY A 115 -16.02 1.82 -2.30
N ASN A 116 -14.69 1.99 -2.20
CA ASN A 116 -13.74 1.23 -3.01
C ASN A 116 -12.79 0.44 -2.09
N SER A 117 -12.85 -0.88 -2.14
CA SER A 117 -11.93 -1.74 -1.40
C SER A 117 -10.51 -1.65 -1.96
N THR A 118 -9.51 -2.05 -1.16
CA THR A 118 -8.13 -2.12 -1.65
C THR A 118 -7.96 -3.17 -2.75
N ASP A 119 -8.80 -4.21 -2.76
CA ASP A 119 -8.80 -5.19 -3.86
C ASP A 119 -9.27 -4.54 -5.16
N TYR A 120 -10.33 -3.73 -5.10
CA TYR A 120 -10.81 -2.97 -6.26
C TYR A 120 -9.75 -1.98 -6.77
N VAL A 121 -9.12 -1.23 -5.85
CA VAL A 121 -8.03 -0.30 -6.17
C VAL A 121 -6.88 -1.04 -6.86
N THR A 122 -6.53 -2.22 -6.37
CA THR A 122 -5.48 -3.07 -6.96
C THR A 122 -5.80 -3.40 -8.41
N MET A 123 -7.04 -3.78 -8.70
CA MET A 123 -7.46 -4.09 -10.07
C MET A 123 -7.48 -2.86 -10.97
N MET A 124 -7.85 -1.70 -10.43
CA MET A 124 -7.78 -0.44 -11.18
C MET A 124 -6.34 -0.06 -11.52
N LEU A 125 -5.43 -0.20 -10.56
CA LEU A 125 -4.00 0.04 -10.80
C LEU A 125 -3.44 -0.93 -11.85
N ALA A 126 -3.86 -2.19 -11.80
CA ALA A 126 -3.46 -3.18 -12.81
C ALA A 126 -3.88 -2.75 -14.21
N LYS A 127 -5.07 -2.20 -14.35
CA LYS A 127 -5.57 -1.67 -15.62
C LYS A 127 -4.80 -0.41 -16.04
N THR A 128 -4.68 0.55 -15.13
CA THR A 128 -4.05 1.84 -15.41
C THR A 128 -2.59 1.70 -15.85
N PHE A 129 -1.85 0.80 -15.22
CA PHE A 129 -0.43 0.58 -15.49
C PHE A 129 -0.15 -0.61 -16.40
N ALA A 130 -1.19 -1.23 -16.96
CA ALA A 130 -1.07 -2.40 -17.84
C ALA A 130 -0.19 -3.49 -17.21
N ALA A 131 -0.51 -3.87 -15.97
CA ALA A 131 0.28 -4.82 -15.21
C ALA A 131 0.26 -6.21 -15.83
N GLU A 132 1.42 -6.86 -15.86
CA GLU A 132 1.56 -8.24 -16.33
C GLU A 132 1.19 -9.26 -15.26
N ARG A 133 1.36 -8.89 -13.98
CA ARG A 133 1.12 -9.78 -12.83
C ARG A 133 0.49 -9.02 -11.68
N VAL A 134 -0.41 -9.69 -10.99
CA VAL A 134 -0.98 -9.22 -9.73
C VAL A 134 -0.81 -10.33 -8.70
N ILE A 135 -0.09 -10.03 -7.62
CA ILE A 135 0.18 -10.98 -6.53
C ILE A 135 -0.46 -10.43 -5.26
N LYS A 136 -1.31 -11.24 -4.64
CA LYS A 136 -1.93 -10.88 -3.36
C LYS A 136 -1.32 -11.74 -2.26
N ILE A 137 -0.82 -11.08 -1.21
CA ILE A 137 -0.29 -11.73 -0.02
C ILE A 137 -1.23 -11.43 1.14
N SER A 138 -1.74 -12.48 1.77
CA SER A 138 -2.68 -12.35 2.90
C SER A 138 -2.40 -13.42 3.94
N ASP A 139 -2.91 -13.18 5.16
CA ASP A 139 -2.92 -14.18 6.22
C ASP A 139 -4.07 -15.16 6.01
N PHE A 140 -3.87 -16.42 6.38
CA PHE A 140 -4.87 -17.46 6.34
C PHE A 140 -5.25 -17.88 7.75
#